data_b35f77a15704405d59798f8105febb02
#
_entry.id   b35f77a15704405d59798f8105febb02
#
_cell.length_a   1.000
_cell.length_b   1.000
_cell.length_c   1.000
_cell.angle_alpha   90.00
_cell.angle_beta   90.00
_cell.angle_gamma   90.00
#
_symmetry.space_group_name_H-M   'P 1'
#
loop_
_entity.id
_entity.type
_entity.pdbx_description
1 polymer ?
#
loop_
_entity_poly.entity_id
_entity_poly.type
_entity_poly.pdbx_seq_one_letter_code
_entity_poly.pdbx_strand_id
1 'polypeptide(L)'
;GYPGCGGCADAIAAGNAPVNACPVGGAGVAEKVAAIMGVTADTTAVKKVAQVICQGDIEHCKNKFNYTGIQDCVAATLVSDGNRACKFACLGLGTCVRACPFDAIHIDERLKIAVVDPEKCQSCGKCVEACPKHVLELQPVTRPVRVLCRAADEGHLVSDNCRMGCIGCERCALACKFEAITM
;
A
#
# COMPACT_ATOMS: atom_id res chain seq x y z
N GLY A 1 14.50 2.64 -6.65
CA GLY A 1 15.01 1.27 -6.53
C GLY A 1 16.20 1.01 -7.44
N TYR A 2 16.96 -0.04 -7.17
CA TYR A 2 18.14 -0.40 -7.96
C TYR A 2 17.75 -1.38 -9.07
N PRO A 3 18.42 -1.37 -10.23
CA PRO A 3 18.13 -2.30 -11.32
C PRO A 3 18.64 -3.72 -10.98
N GLY A 4 17.86 -4.44 -10.16
CA GLY A 4 18.16 -5.81 -9.75
C GLY A 4 19.18 -5.93 -8.60
N CYS A 5 19.55 -7.18 -8.28
CA CYS A 5 20.46 -7.48 -7.17
C CYS A 5 21.89 -6.95 -7.41
N GLY A 6 22.37 -7.02 -8.65
CA GLY A 6 23.70 -6.52 -9.02
C GLY A 6 23.81 -5.02 -8.77
N GLY A 7 22.89 -4.21 -9.32
CA GLY A 7 22.91 -2.76 -9.10
C GLY A 7 22.74 -2.35 -7.64
N CYS A 8 22.01 -3.13 -6.83
CA CYS A 8 21.95 -2.92 -5.39
C CYS A 8 23.31 -3.21 -4.71
N ALA A 9 23.96 -4.31 -5.08
CA ALA A 9 25.28 -4.69 -4.56
C ALA A 9 26.36 -3.65 -4.92
N ASP A 10 26.37 -3.20 -6.17
CA ASP A 10 27.30 -2.17 -6.65
C ASP A 10 27.10 -0.84 -5.88
N ALA A 11 25.85 -0.43 -5.65
CA ALA A 11 25.55 0.76 -4.90
C ALA A 11 25.99 0.66 -3.43
N ILE A 12 25.85 -0.50 -2.79
CA ILE A 12 26.33 -0.75 -1.43
C ILE A 12 27.87 -0.73 -1.42
N ALA A 13 28.51 -1.41 -2.34
CA ALA A 13 29.98 -1.46 -2.43
C ALA A 13 30.59 -0.07 -2.66
N ALA A 14 29.93 0.78 -3.43
CA ALA A 14 30.33 2.17 -3.65
C ALA A 14 29.97 3.14 -2.51
N GLY A 15 29.31 2.67 -1.43
CA GLY A 15 28.86 3.52 -0.33
C GLY A 15 27.65 4.41 -0.66
N ASN A 16 27.02 4.21 -1.80
CA ASN A 16 25.84 4.98 -2.25
C ASN A 16 24.51 4.41 -1.72
N ALA A 17 24.56 3.26 -1.05
CA ALA A 17 23.40 2.64 -0.43
C ALA A 17 23.79 2.01 0.92
N PRO A 18 22.88 1.99 1.89
CA PRO A 18 23.13 1.33 3.17
C PRO A 18 23.10 -0.19 3.01
N VAL A 19 23.80 -0.93 3.89
CA VAL A 19 23.90 -2.40 3.84
C VAL A 19 22.55 -3.13 3.96
N ASN A 20 21.53 -2.47 4.48
CA ASN A 20 20.14 -2.95 4.58
C ASN A 20 19.25 -2.45 3.42
N ALA A 21 19.82 -1.98 2.31
CA ALA A 21 19.06 -1.44 1.17
C ALA A 21 18.19 -2.48 0.44
N CYS A 22 18.44 -3.79 0.62
CA CYS A 22 17.67 -4.85 -0.02
C CYS A 22 16.41 -5.19 0.81
N PRO A 23 15.20 -4.76 0.40
CA PRO A 23 13.98 -5.02 1.16
C PRO A 23 13.60 -6.51 1.19
N VAL A 24 13.94 -7.25 0.12
CA VAL A 24 13.64 -8.69 -0.02
C VAL A 24 14.56 -9.53 0.86
N GLY A 25 15.82 -9.13 0.98
CA GLY A 25 16.83 -9.86 1.78
C GLY A 25 16.63 -9.72 3.29
N GLY A 26 15.97 -8.67 3.73
CA GLY A 26 15.71 -8.39 5.14
C GLY A 26 16.97 -8.35 6.01
N ALA A 27 16.80 -8.58 7.31
CA ALA A 27 17.89 -8.52 8.30
C ALA A 27 19.01 -9.55 8.00
N GLY A 28 18.66 -10.76 7.61
CA GLY A 28 19.66 -11.81 7.37
C GLY A 28 20.62 -11.54 6.21
N VAL A 29 20.16 -10.84 5.16
CA VAL A 29 21.06 -10.39 4.08
C VAL A 29 21.84 -9.17 4.53
N ALA A 30 21.22 -8.23 5.23
CA ALA A 30 21.88 -7.05 5.76
C ALA A 30 23.06 -7.40 6.67
N GLU A 31 22.90 -8.38 7.58
CA GLU A 31 23.99 -8.88 8.43
C GLU A 31 25.16 -9.46 7.64
N LYS A 32 24.88 -10.29 6.63
CA LYS A 32 25.91 -10.88 5.76
C LYS A 32 26.65 -9.81 4.96
N VAL A 33 25.93 -8.86 4.40
CA VAL A 33 26.52 -7.74 3.63
C VAL A 33 27.34 -6.85 4.58
N ALA A 34 26.87 -6.56 5.77
CA ALA A 34 27.57 -5.77 6.77
C ALA A 34 28.89 -6.45 7.19
N ALA A 35 28.88 -7.77 7.39
CA ALA A 35 30.09 -8.55 7.69
C ALA A 35 31.12 -8.46 6.57
N ILE A 36 30.70 -8.50 5.30
CA ILE A 36 31.59 -8.34 4.14
C ILE A 36 32.17 -6.92 4.07
N MET A 37 31.33 -5.92 4.31
CA MET A 37 31.69 -4.50 4.24
C MET A 37 32.45 -3.99 5.49
N GLY A 38 32.60 -4.81 6.53
CA GLY A 38 33.26 -4.42 7.78
C GLY A 38 32.50 -3.36 8.60
N VAL A 39 31.17 -3.28 8.42
CA VAL A 39 30.30 -2.33 9.13
C VAL A 39 29.25 -3.06 9.97
N THR A 40 28.61 -2.37 10.90
CA THR A 40 27.49 -2.93 11.66
C THR A 40 26.18 -2.75 10.88
N ALA A 41 25.40 -3.82 10.72
CA ALA A 41 24.07 -3.71 10.14
C ALA A 41 23.11 -3.05 11.13
N ASP A 42 22.41 -2.02 10.70
CA ASP A 42 21.22 -1.56 11.43
C ASP A 42 20.06 -2.53 11.14
N THR A 43 19.88 -3.49 12.03
CA THR A 43 18.81 -4.50 11.96
C THR A 43 17.54 -4.04 12.66
N THR A 44 17.49 -2.81 13.19
CA THR A 44 16.32 -2.26 13.89
C THR A 44 15.20 -1.85 12.93
N ALA A 45 15.43 -1.93 11.61
CA ALA A 45 14.43 -1.60 10.61
C ALA A 45 13.19 -2.51 10.71
N VAL A 46 12.09 -1.96 11.17
CA VAL A 46 10.81 -2.69 11.27
C VAL A 46 10.34 -3.12 9.88
N LYS A 47 10.01 -4.41 9.73
CA LYS A 47 9.41 -4.93 8.49
C LYS A 47 8.19 -4.07 8.11
N LYS A 48 8.17 -3.58 6.87
CA LYS A 48 6.99 -2.91 6.31
C LYS A 48 6.27 -3.89 5.40
N VAL A 49 4.97 -3.75 5.28
CA VAL A 49 4.14 -4.50 4.32
C VAL A 49 3.26 -3.52 3.56
N ALA A 50 2.94 -3.86 2.33
CA ALA A 50 1.95 -3.10 1.59
C ALA A 50 0.60 -3.22 2.29
N GLN A 51 -0.11 -2.13 2.41
CA GLN A 51 -1.44 -2.09 2.99
C GLN A 51 -2.38 -1.30 2.10
N VAL A 52 -3.61 -1.78 1.96
CA VAL A 52 -4.67 -1.09 1.23
C VAL A 52 -5.32 -0.07 2.16
N ILE A 53 -5.18 1.22 1.83
CA ILE A 53 -5.78 2.33 2.58
C ILE A 53 -7.14 2.66 1.94
N CYS A 54 -8.00 1.67 1.88
CA CYS A 54 -9.37 1.77 1.40
C CYS A 54 -10.17 0.57 1.91
N GLN A 55 -11.37 0.83 2.41
CA GLN A 55 -12.35 -0.20 2.79
C GLN A 55 -13.67 -0.04 2.01
N GLY A 56 -13.66 0.83 1.01
CA GLY A 56 -14.80 1.06 0.12
C GLY A 56 -14.91 -0.03 -0.95
N ASP A 57 -15.36 -1.19 -0.55
CA ASP A 57 -15.66 -2.32 -1.44
C ASP A 57 -16.95 -2.08 -2.28
N ILE A 58 -17.39 -3.11 -3.00
CA ILE A 58 -18.59 -3.03 -3.87
C ILE A 58 -19.90 -2.86 -3.07
N GLU A 59 -19.94 -3.29 -1.80
CA GLU A 59 -21.13 -3.18 -0.95
C GLU A 59 -21.24 -1.80 -0.27
N HIS A 60 -20.11 -1.16 -0.02
CA HIS A 60 -20.03 0.04 0.80
C HIS A 60 -19.76 1.33 0.01
N CYS A 61 -19.06 1.24 -1.13
CA CYS A 61 -18.78 2.38 -1.99
C CYS A 61 -19.67 2.33 -3.24
N LYS A 62 -20.46 3.37 -3.46
CA LYS A 62 -21.36 3.48 -4.62
C LYS A 62 -20.57 3.43 -5.93
N ASN A 63 -21.17 2.86 -6.96
CA ASN A 63 -20.68 2.98 -8.33
C ASN A 63 -21.38 4.13 -9.05
N LYS A 64 -20.64 4.89 -9.85
CA LYS A 64 -21.17 5.91 -10.76
C LYS A 64 -21.81 5.26 -12.00
N PHE A 65 -21.18 4.20 -12.49
CA PHE A 65 -21.60 3.43 -13.67
C PHE A 65 -21.04 2.01 -13.61
N ASN A 66 -21.52 1.13 -14.48
CA ASN A 66 -20.97 -0.20 -14.68
C ASN A 66 -19.80 -0.13 -15.65
N TYR A 67 -18.61 -0.52 -15.20
CA TYR A 67 -17.43 -0.56 -16.04
C TYR A 67 -17.30 -1.94 -16.69
N THR A 68 -17.30 -1.97 -18.03
CA THR A 68 -17.17 -3.18 -18.85
C THR A 68 -15.92 -3.17 -19.73
N GLY A 69 -14.99 -2.25 -19.48
CA GLY A 69 -13.75 -2.11 -20.24
C GLY A 69 -12.63 -3.06 -19.79
N ILE A 70 -11.42 -2.72 -20.17
CA ILE A 70 -10.21 -3.49 -19.85
C ILE A 70 -10.08 -3.63 -18.33
N GLN A 71 -9.83 -4.86 -17.85
CA GLN A 71 -9.66 -5.15 -16.43
C GLN A 71 -8.30 -4.65 -15.93
N ASP A 72 -8.16 -3.33 -15.92
CA ASP A 72 -6.95 -2.60 -15.49
C ASP A 72 -7.34 -1.27 -14.85
N CYS A 73 -6.73 -0.95 -13.68
CA CYS A 73 -7.08 0.26 -12.95
C CYS A 73 -6.61 1.53 -13.67
N VAL A 74 -5.48 1.48 -14.39
CA VAL A 74 -4.97 2.62 -15.15
C VAL A 74 -5.94 2.93 -16.30
N ALA A 75 -6.34 1.91 -17.07
CA ALA A 75 -7.33 2.07 -18.14
C ALA A 75 -8.67 2.59 -17.61
N ALA A 76 -9.13 2.08 -16.48
CA ALA A 76 -10.40 2.51 -15.89
C ALA A 76 -10.36 3.96 -15.39
N THR A 77 -9.23 4.46 -14.90
CA THR A 77 -9.12 5.88 -14.46
C THR A 77 -9.24 6.87 -15.62
N LEU A 78 -8.95 6.46 -16.85
CA LEU A 78 -9.16 7.30 -18.04
C LEU A 78 -10.64 7.54 -18.32
N VAL A 79 -11.54 6.71 -17.77
CA VAL A 79 -12.98 6.83 -17.92
C VAL A 79 -13.56 7.45 -16.63
N SER A 80 -13.75 8.75 -16.63
CA SER A 80 -14.31 9.52 -15.51
C SER A 80 -13.65 9.20 -14.15
N ASP A 81 -12.34 9.00 -14.14
CA ASP A 81 -11.55 8.68 -12.93
C ASP A 81 -11.99 7.35 -12.24
N GLY A 82 -12.49 6.41 -13.03
CA GLY A 82 -12.98 5.10 -12.57
C GLY A 82 -14.47 5.10 -12.21
N ASN A 83 -14.99 3.90 -12.03
CA ASN A 83 -16.42 3.65 -11.84
C ASN A 83 -16.93 3.85 -10.40
N ARG A 84 -16.04 4.04 -9.42
CA ARG A 84 -16.43 4.29 -8.02
C ARG A 84 -16.83 5.76 -7.81
N ALA A 85 -17.85 6.00 -6.97
CA ALA A 85 -18.28 7.35 -6.62
C ALA A 85 -17.20 8.10 -5.83
N CYS A 86 -16.52 7.42 -4.92
CA CYS A 86 -15.33 7.97 -4.26
C CYS A 86 -14.13 7.97 -5.22
N LYS A 87 -13.61 9.14 -5.54
CA LYS A 87 -12.45 9.29 -6.44
C LYS A 87 -11.15 8.71 -5.88
N PHE A 88 -11.09 8.45 -4.58
CA PHE A 88 -9.96 7.83 -3.90
C PHE A 88 -10.11 6.31 -3.73
N ALA A 89 -11.20 5.69 -4.18
CA ALA A 89 -11.49 4.30 -3.91
C ALA A 89 -10.62 3.34 -4.73
N CYS A 90 -10.37 2.15 -4.16
CA CYS A 90 -9.85 1.02 -4.90
C CYS A 90 -10.85 0.60 -5.99
N LEU A 91 -10.38 0.42 -7.23
CA LEU A 91 -11.21 0.01 -8.36
C LEU A 91 -11.38 -1.52 -8.45
N GLY A 92 -10.50 -2.29 -7.78
CA GLY A 92 -10.60 -3.75 -7.74
C GLY A 92 -10.27 -4.45 -9.06
N LEU A 93 -9.56 -3.80 -10.00
CA LEU A 93 -9.27 -4.36 -11.34
C LEU A 93 -7.87 -4.99 -11.47
N GLY A 94 -7.14 -5.17 -10.37
CA GLY A 94 -5.98 -6.05 -10.28
C GLY A 94 -4.66 -5.52 -10.85
N THR A 95 -4.50 -4.24 -11.16
CA THR A 95 -3.20 -3.69 -11.62
C THR A 95 -2.08 -3.94 -10.60
N CYS A 96 -2.36 -3.78 -9.29
CA CYS A 96 -1.42 -4.07 -8.21
C CYS A 96 -1.09 -5.58 -8.08
N VAL A 97 -2.06 -6.46 -8.40
CA VAL A 97 -1.87 -7.92 -8.42
C VAL A 97 -0.83 -8.28 -9.48
N ARG A 98 -1.03 -7.79 -10.71
CA ARG A 98 -0.09 -8.02 -11.83
C ARG A 98 1.31 -7.45 -11.59
N ALA A 99 1.38 -6.36 -10.82
CA ALA A 99 2.66 -5.73 -10.48
C ALA A 99 3.43 -6.47 -9.36
N CYS A 100 2.76 -7.38 -8.61
CA CYS A 100 3.37 -8.07 -7.48
C CYS A 100 4.13 -9.32 -7.94
N PRO A 101 5.47 -9.37 -7.85
CA PRO A 101 6.24 -10.55 -8.25
C PRO A 101 6.24 -11.67 -7.21
N PHE A 102 5.60 -11.46 -6.05
CA PHE A 102 5.61 -12.39 -4.92
C PHE A 102 4.25 -13.02 -4.66
N ASP A 103 3.27 -12.79 -5.52
CA ASP A 103 1.89 -13.27 -5.35
C ASP A 103 1.31 -12.94 -3.95
N ALA A 104 1.67 -11.75 -3.45
CA ALA A 104 1.25 -11.27 -2.13
C ALA A 104 -0.05 -10.45 -2.17
N ILE A 105 -0.64 -10.25 -3.35
CA ILE A 105 -1.84 -9.41 -3.50
C ILE A 105 -2.84 -10.15 -4.37
N HIS A 106 -4.10 -10.16 -3.95
CA HIS A 106 -5.21 -10.64 -4.76
C HIS A 106 -6.39 -9.66 -4.67
N ILE A 107 -7.35 -9.81 -5.58
CA ILE A 107 -8.63 -9.12 -5.47
C ILE A 107 -9.62 -10.08 -4.83
N ASP A 108 -10.22 -9.65 -3.72
CA ASP A 108 -11.32 -10.41 -3.12
C ASP A 108 -12.47 -10.55 -4.12
N GLU A 109 -12.91 -11.76 -4.39
CA GLU A 109 -13.90 -12.05 -5.43
C GLU A 109 -15.28 -11.48 -5.12
N ARG A 110 -15.65 -11.43 -3.84
CA ARG A 110 -16.93 -10.91 -3.37
C ARG A 110 -16.91 -9.39 -3.24
N LEU A 111 -15.90 -8.86 -2.56
CA LEU A 111 -15.84 -7.44 -2.20
C LEU A 111 -15.23 -6.57 -3.29
N LYS A 112 -14.56 -7.18 -4.27
CA LYS A 112 -13.88 -6.48 -5.39
C LYS A 112 -12.94 -5.37 -4.91
N ILE A 113 -12.15 -5.70 -3.89
CA ILE A 113 -11.11 -4.84 -3.32
C ILE A 113 -9.80 -5.61 -3.23
N ALA A 114 -8.68 -4.92 -3.32
CA ALA A 114 -7.38 -5.56 -3.16
C ALA A 114 -7.13 -5.97 -1.71
N VAL A 115 -6.57 -7.15 -1.51
CA VAL A 115 -6.15 -7.70 -0.23
C VAL A 115 -4.67 -8.08 -0.32
N VAL A 116 -3.90 -7.75 0.70
CA VAL A 116 -2.47 -8.06 0.78
C VAL A 116 -2.23 -9.14 1.82
N ASP A 117 -1.48 -10.17 1.44
CA ASP A 117 -0.95 -11.17 2.35
C ASP A 117 0.37 -10.64 2.97
N PRO A 118 0.41 -10.32 4.27
CA PRO A 118 1.58 -9.75 4.92
C PRO A 118 2.75 -10.74 5.03
N GLU A 119 2.49 -12.05 5.01
CA GLU A 119 3.53 -13.08 5.10
C GLU A 119 4.30 -13.18 3.79
N LYS A 120 3.60 -13.10 2.65
CA LYS A 120 4.21 -13.12 1.31
C LYS A 120 4.82 -11.78 0.92
N CYS A 121 4.39 -10.67 1.52
CA CYS A 121 4.82 -9.34 1.13
C CYS A 121 6.29 -9.09 1.46
N GLN A 122 7.08 -8.73 0.43
CA GLN A 122 8.52 -8.45 0.53
C GLN A 122 8.85 -6.94 0.54
N SER A 123 7.90 -6.07 0.83
CA SER A 123 8.12 -4.60 0.96
C SER A 123 8.69 -3.91 -0.30
N CYS A 124 8.60 -4.51 -1.47
CA CYS A 124 9.28 -4.01 -2.69
C CYS A 124 8.69 -2.74 -3.29
N GLY A 125 7.48 -2.32 -2.87
CA GLY A 125 6.82 -1.07 -3.30
C GLY A 125 6.18 -1.09 -4.70
N LYS A 126 6.40 -2.10 -5.55
CA LYS A 126 5.88 -2.13 -6.94
C LYS A 126 4.37 -1.94 -7.04
N CYS A 127 3.60 -2.50 -6.10
CA CYS A 127 2.15 -2.32 -6.06
C CYS A 127 1.72 -0.89 -5.69
N VAL A 128 2.53 -0.20 -4.89
CA VAL A 128 2.32 1.22 -4.52
C VAL A 128 2.50 2.10 -5.76
N GLU A 129 3.60 1.89 -6.50
CA GLU A 129 3.91 2.62 -7.74
C GLU A 129 2.87 2.35 -8.84
N ALA A 130 2.42 1.10 -8.97
CA ALA A 130 1.46 0.70 -10.00
C ALA A 130 0.02 1.15 -9.73
N CYS A 131 -0.31 1.62 -8.53
CA CYS A 131 -1.69 1.95 -8.17
C CYS A 131 -2.06 3.38 -8.61
N PRO A 132 -2.91 3.58 -9.63
CA PRO A 132 -3.27 4.93 -10.10
C PRO A 132 -4.14 5.70 -9.10
N LYS A 133 -4.76 5.00 -8.14
CA LYS A 133 -5.57 5.59 -7.06
C LYS A 133 -4.76 5.84 -5.78
N HIS A 134 -3.49 5.44 -5.75
CA HIS A 134 -2.58 5.59 -4.62
C HIS A 134 -3.14 5.06 -3.29
N VAL A 135 -3.96 3.99 -3.34
CA VAL A 135 -4.57 3.38 -2.15
C VAL A 135 -3.70 2.31 -1.49
N LEU A 136 -2.46 2.14 -1.94
CA LEU A 136 -1.50 1.22 -1.35
C LEU A 136 -0.34 2.01 -0.75
N GLU A 137 0.08 1.62 0.45
CA GLU A 137 1.22 2.20 1.16
C GLU A 137 2.04 1.12 1.83
N LEU A 138 3.37 1.34 1.95
CA LEU A 138 4.22 0.50 2.78
C LEU A 138 4.14 0.97 4.24
N GLN A 139 3.60 0.13 5.09
CA GLN A 139 3.35 0.44 6.50
C GLN A 139 4.07 -0.55 7.43
N PRO A 140 4.65 -0.08 8.56
CA PRO A 140 5.26 -0.94 9.55
C PRO A 140 4.27 -1.95 10.11
N VAL A 141 4.66 -3.23 10.21
CA VAL A 141 3.81 -4.29 10.80
C VAL A 141 3.47 -4.03 12.27
N THR A 142 4.28 -3.24 12.98
CA THR A 142 4.10 -2.89 14.39
C THR A 142 2.99 -1.89 14.66
N ARG A 143 2.38 -1.31 13.62
CA ARG A 143 1.27 -0.35 13.78
C ARG A 143 -0.07 -1.02 13.49
N PRO A 144 -0.74 -1.66 14.46
CA PRO A 144 -1.97 -2.42 14.23
C PRO A 144 -3.21 -1.53 14.03
N VAL A 145 -3.21 -0.31 14.58
CA VAL A 145 -4.36 0.62 14.51
C VAL A 145 -4.09 1.70 13.47
N ARG A 146 -5.02 1.85 12.51
CA ARG A 146 -4.89 2.79 11.39
C ARG A 146 -6.25 3.21 10.86
N VAL A 147 -6.31 4.41 10.28
CA VAL A 147 -7.45 4.83 9.47
C VAL A 147 -7.22 4.32 8.04
N LEU A 148 -8.02 3.34 7.62
CA LEU A 148 -7.93 2.74 6.28
C LEU A 148 -8.85 3.48 5.30
N CYS A 149 -8.66 4.79 5.18
CA CYS A 149 -9.38 5.63 4.24
C CYS A 149 -8.47 6.75 3.76
N ARG A 150 -8.43 6.97 2.45
CA ARG A 150 -7.62 8.00 1.81
C ARG A 150 -8.46 9.16 1.26
N ALA A 151 -9.76 9.16 1.52
CA ALA A 151 -10.63 10.23 1.06
C ALA A 151 -10.21 11.57 1.71
N ALA A 152 -10.01 12.58 0.86
CA ALA A 152 -9.69 13.95 1.26
C ALA A 152 -10.84 14.92 0.93
N ASP A 153 -12.01 14.39 0.60
CA ASP A 153 -13.22 15.18 0.39
C ASP A 153 -13.86 15.55 1.72
N GLU A 154 -14.74 16.53 1.72
CA GLU A 154 -15.53 16.91 2.87
C GLU A 154 -16.38 15.74 3.40
N GLY A 155 -16.54 15.65 4.72
CA GLY A 155 -17.13 14.48 5.39
C GLY A 155 -18.53 14.10 4.87
N HIS A 156 -19.36 15.07 4.47
CA HIS A 156 -20.68 14.79 3.89
C HIS A 156 -20.57 14.12 2.51
N LEU A 157 -19.64 14.55 1.65
CA LEU A 157 -19.40 13.92 0.35
C LEU A 157 -18.83 12.50 0.52
N VAL A 158 -17.97 12.31 1.51
CA VAL A 158 -17.44 10.98 1.83
C VAL A 158 -18.55 10.04 2.26
N SER A 159 -19.44 10.47 3.18
CA SER A 159 -20.54 9.63 3.66
C SER A 159 -21.56 9.31 2.57
N ASP A 160 -21.79 10.23 1.63
CA ASP A 160 -22.69 10.04 0.50
C ASP A 160 -22.16 8.99 -0.49
N ASN A 161 -20.84 8.93 -0.66
CA ASN A 161 -20.19 8.06 -1.62
C ASN A 161 -19.77 6.71 -1.05
N CYS A 162 -19.43 6.63 0.24
CA CYS A 162 -18.87 5.43 0.87
C CYS A 162 -19.26 5.33 2.36
N ARG A 163 -19.95 4.26 2.73
CA ARG A 163 -20.34 4.01 4.13
C ARG A 163 -19.17 3.68 5.06
N MET A 164 -18.04 3.25 4.50
CA MET A 164 -16.81 2.95 5.25
C MET A 164 -15.81 4.11 5.22
N GLY A 165 -16.19 5.24 4.60
CA GLY A 165 -15.31 6.39 4.46
C GLY A 165 -15.05 7.10 5.79
N CYS A 166 -13.82 7.55 6.01
CA CYS A 166 -13.48 8.41 7.13
C CYS A 166 -13.96 9.84 6.84
N ILE A 167 -14.84 10.36 7.66
CA ILE A 167 -15.42 11.71 7.51
C ILE A 167 -14.65 12.80 8.29
N GLY A 168 -13.48 12.47 8.85
CA GLY A 168 -12.67 13.43 9.62
C GLY A 168 -13.31 13.90 10.94
N CYS A 169 -14.17 13.11 11.56
CA CYS A 169 -14.92 13.52 12.77
C CYS A 169 -14.11 13.50 14.07
N GLU A 170 -12.82 13.16 14.02
CA GLU A 170 -11.84 13.17 15.14
C GLU A 170 -12.21 12.28 16.34
N ARG A 171 -13.31 11.52 16.31
CA ARG A 171 -13.74 10.66 17.43
C ARG A 171 -12.66 9.63 17.82
N CYS A 172 -11.91 9.10 16.85
CA CYS A 172 -10.82 8.16 17.12
C CYS A 172 -9.66 8.84 17.86
N ALA A 173 -9.32 10.09 17.52
CA ALA A 173 -8.30 10.87 18.22
C ALA A 173 -8.73 11.19 19.64
N LEU A 174 -9.96 11.67 19.82
CA LEU A 174 -10.53 11.99 21.15
C LEU A 174 -10.67 10.75 22.05
N ALA A 175 -10.94 9.58 21.48
CA ALA A 175 -11.05 8.33 22.25
C ALA A 175 -9.69 7.66 22.55
N CYS A 176 -8.62 8.09 21.90
CA CYS A 176 -7.30 7.49 22.04
C CYS A 176 -6.63 7.92 23.36
N LYS A 177 -6.54 7.02 24.33
CA LYS A 177 -5.89 7.29 25.63
C LYS A 177 -4.37 7.45 25.53
N PHE A 178 -3.79 7.11 24.39
CA PHE A 178 -2.33 7.12 24.15
C PHE A 178 -1.89 8.30 23.27
N GLU A 179 -2.81 9.19 22.88
CA GLU A 179 -2.55 10.31 21.97
C GLU A 179 -1.82 9.88 20.67
N ALA A 180 -2.09 8.64 20.22
CA ALA A 180 -1.38 8.02 19.10
C ALA A 180 -2.02 8.33 17.74
N ILE A 181 -3.10 9.12 17.70
CA ILE A 181 -3.85 9.47 16.48
C ILE A 181 -3.88 10.99 16.37
N THR A 182 -3.27 11.50 15.31
CA THR A 182 -3.34 12.91 14.90
C THR A 182 -4.13 13.01 13.60
N MET A 183 -4.91 14.09 13.46
CA MET A 183 -5.73 14.37 12.28
C MET A 183 -5.16 15.57 11.51
#